data_0d0ef34660cde9958a075dab1aceb830
#
_entry.id   0d0ef34660cde9958a075dab1aceb830
#
_cell.length_a   1.000
_cell.length_b   1.000
_cell.length_c   1.000
_cell.angle_alpha   90.00
_cell.angle_beta   90.00
_cell.angle_gamma   90.00
#
_symmetry.space_group_name_H-M   'P 1'
#
loop_
_entity.id
_entity.type
_entity.pdbx_description
1 polymer ?
#
loop_
_entity_poly.entity_id
_entity_poly.type
_entity_poly.pdbx_seq_one_letter_code
_entity_poly.pdbx_strand_id
1 'polypeptide(L)'
;MLVDILLFLLGIVLIIAGANYLTEGASTLARRMGLSPLVVGLTIVAFGTSAPELIVSLMSAIKGNADIAMGNVIGSNIFNILAIGGVTALVAPITITQSTIRREIPLMLLSFLVLFFLSYDTIFAGTAGTTENILSRGEGLTLLGFFLIFLTYTFAIAKDAPDDPHADHTPIRPYPLWLLILFIVGGLVALVYGGDLFVSSASSIARTFGMSESFIGLTIVAAGTSLPELATSVAAALKKQPEIAVGNIVGSNIFNIFLILGVSSTITPIRIGGVTALDFLVMIASGLMLCSFAVLFGQRIIKRGEGAILALGFIAYTVYLIMQL
;
A
#
# COMPACT_ATOMS: atom_id res chain seq x y z
N MET A 1 29.78 6.70 -8.08
CA MET A 1 29.81 5.58 -7.12
C MET A 1 29.87 6.04 -5.65
N LEU A 2 30.91 6.79 -5.18
CA LEU A 2 30.94 7.24 -3.76
C LEU A 2 29.74 8.12 -3.41
N VAL A 3 29.40 9.08 -4.27
CA VAL A 3 28.22 9.96 -4.08
C VAL A 3 26.93 9.15 -4.04
N ASP A 4 26.78 8.18 -4.93
CA ASP A 4 25.57 7.31 -4.96
C ASP A 4 25.46 6.48 -3.66
N ILE A 5 26.58 5.97 -3.14
CA ILE A 5 26.59 5.27 -1.85
C ILE A 5 26.17 6.20 -0.70
N LEU A 6 26.68 7.43 -0.67
CA LEU A 6 26.31 8.41 0.36
C LEU A 6 24.82 8.79 0.26
N LEU A 7 24.30 9.02 -0.96
CA LEU A 7 22.89 9.31 -1.18
C LEU A 7 22.00 8.11 -0.85
N PHE A 8 22.42 6.90 -1.18
CA PHE A 8 21.74 5.66 -0.80
C PHE A 8 21.61 5.53 0.73
N LEU A 9 22.71 5.73 1.45
CA LEU A 9 22.71 5.71 2.93
C LEU A 9 21.85 6.83 3.51
N LEU A 10 21.90 8.03 2.94
CA LEU A 10 21.04 9.15 3.33
C LEU A 10 19.57 8.81 3.10
N GLY A 11 19.24 8.18 1.95
CA GLY A 11 17.90 7.69 1.65
C GLY A 11 17.37 6.73 2.75
N ILE A 12 18.19 5.76 3.16
CA ILE A 12 17.83 4.83 4.25
C ILE A 12 17.56 5.60 5.57
N VAL A 13 18.43 6.53 5.93
CA VAL A 13 18.28 7.32 7.16
C VAL A 13 16.97 8.13 7.13
N LEU A 14 16.68 8.78 5.99
CA LEU A 14 15.45 9.55 5.81
C LEU A 14 14.19 8.66 5.87
N ILE A 15 14.23 7.47 5.26
CA ILE A 15 13.11 6.50 5.31
C ILE A 15 12.86 6.08 6.75
N ILE A 16 13.89 5.66 7.48
CA ILE A 16 13.75 5.22 8.88
C ILE A 16 13.28 6.36 9.80
N ALA A 17 13.88 7.53 9.68
CA ALA A 17 13.49 8.69 10.46
C ALA A 17 12.06 9.14 10.12
N GLY A 18 11.73 9.22 8.82
CA GLY A 18 10.40 9.59 8.33
C GLY A 18 9.31 8.66 8.84
N ALA A 19 9.52 7.35 8.75
CA ALA A 19 8.59 6.34 9.25
C ALA A 19 8.36 6.47 10.77
N ASN A 20 9.43 6.71 11.53
CA ASN A 20 9.34 6.88 12.97
C ASN A 20 8.58 8.16 13.38
N TYR A 21 8.85 9.30 12.72
CA TYR A 21 8.14 10.54 13.01
C TYR A 21 6.69 10.50 12.53
N LEU A 22 6.42 9.95 11.34
CA LEU A 22 5.06 9.77 10.85
C LEU A 22 4.22 8.91 11.81
N THR A 23 4.73 7.76 12.21
CA THR A 23 4.04 6.85 13.13
C THR A 23 3.80 7.51 14.50
N GLU A 24 4.78 8.22 15.06
CA GLU A 24 4.67 8.93 16.33
C GLU A 24 3.63 10.05 16.25
N GLY A 25 3.71 10.87 15.20
CA GLY A 25 2.77 11.98 14.98
C GLY A 25 1.36 11.49 14.77
N ALA A 26 1.17 10.50 13.88
CA ALA A 26 -0.12 9.94 13.54
C ALA A 26 -0.79 9.28 14.76
N SER A 27 -0.07 8.43 15.50
CA SER A 27 -0.62 7.74 16.68
C SER A 27 -0.95 8.70 17.82
N THR A 28 -0.13 9.72 18.04
CA THR A 28 -0.39 10.74 19.09
C THR A 28 -1.58 11.61 18.71
N LEU A 29 -1.70 12.00 17.44
CA LEU A 29 -2.84 12.76 16.93
C LEU A 29 -4.14 11.96 17.05
N ALA A 30 -4.12 10.67 16.68
CA ALA A 30 -5.26 9.76 16.83
C ALA A 30 -5.78 9.76 18.25
N ARG A 31 -4.91 9.47 19.22
CA ARG A 31 -5.27 9.44 20.64
C ARG A 31 -5.81 10.77 21.13
N ARG A 32 -5.24 11.89 20.70
CA ARG A 32 -5.69 13.24 21.08
C ARG A 32 -7.06 13.60 20.53
N MET A 33 -7.39 13.10 19.34
CA MET A 33 -8.69 13.33 18.68
C MET A 33 -9.73 12.27 19.04
N GLY A 34 -9.39 11.29 19.86
CA GLY A 34 -10.27 10.15 20.16
C GLY A 34 -10.51 9.24 18.93
N LEU A 35 -9.62 9.28 17.96
CA LEU A 35 -9.68 8.41 16.77
C LEU A 35 -8.99 7.09 17.07
N SER A 36 -9.52 5.99 16.52
CA SER A 36 -8.82 4.72 16.61
C SER A 36 -7.51 4.75 15.78
N PRO A 37 -6.44 4.08 16.25
CA PRO A 37 -5.20 3.95 15.47
C PRO A 37 -5.42 3.34 14.09
N LEU A 38 -6.40 2.44 13.95
CA LEU A 38 -6.81 1.84 12.68
C LEU A 38 -7.28 2.91 11.67
N VAL A 39 -8.16 3.82 12.09
CA VAL A 39 -8.67 4.89 11.20
C VAL A 39 -7.53 5.77 10.69
N VAL A 40 -6.56 6.10 11.55
CA VAL A 40 -5.40 6.90 11.13
C VAL A 40 -4.52 6.13 10.16
N GLY A 41 -4.31 4.83 10.40
CA GLY A 41 -3.62 3.93 9.46
C GLY A 41 -4.33 3.86 8.11
N LEU A 42 -5.65 3.66 8.12
CA LEU A 42 -6.51 3.58 6.92
C LEU A 42 -6.61 4.90 6.13
N THR A 43 -6.30 6.05 6.71
CA THR A 43 -6.50 7.35 6.07
C THR A 43 -5.20 8.14 5.94
N ILE A 44 -4.75 8.81 7.00
CA ILE A 44 -3.63 9.75 6.95
C ILE A 44 -2.34 9.03 6.52
N VAL A 45 -2.08 7.87 7.12
CA VAL A 45 -0.85 7.12 6.83
C VAL A 45 -0.93 6.53 5.43
N ALA A 46 -1.99 5.78 5.10
CA ALA A 46 -2.16 5.16 3.79
C ALA A 46 -2.16 6.20 2.65
N PHE A 47 -2.89 7.31 2.78
CA PHE A 47 -2.90 8.37 1.77
C PHE A 47 -1.51 8.99 1.57
N GLY A 48 -0.82 9.27 2.68
CA GLY A 48 0.48 9.92 2.62
C GLY A 48 1.57 9.03 2.03
N THR A 49 1.58 7.76 2.40
CA THR A 49 2.59 6.82 1.89
C THR A 49 2.31 6.41 0.45
N SER A 50 1.04 6.34 0.01
CA SER A 50 0.67 6.04 -1.38
C SER A 50 0.69 7.26 -2.32
N ALA A 51 1.19 8.42 -1.87
CA ALA A 51 1.35 9.60 -2.73
C ALA A 51 2.32 9.36 -3.90
N PRO A 52 3.46 8.67 -3.75
CA PRO A 52 4.34 8.32 -4.87
C PRO A 52 3.61 7.47 -5.93
N GLU A 53 2.85 6.47 -5.51
CA GLU A 53 2.06 5.62 -6.41
C GLU A 53 1.03 6.45 -7.20
N LEU A 54 0.36 7.41 -6.55
CA LEU A 54 -0.57 8.31 -7.23
C LEU A 54 0.14 9.11 -8.32
N ILE A 55 1.29 9.70 -8.01
CA ILE A 55 2.06 10.50 -8.97
C ILE A 55 2.52 9.63 -10.14
N VAL A 56 3.11 8.46 -9.86
CA VAL A 56 3.61 7.55 -10.89
C VAL A 56 2.47 7.08 -11.81
N SER A 57 1.37 6.58 -11.24
CA SER A 57 0.25 6.05 -12.03
C SER A 57 -0.45 7.14 -12.82
N LEU A 58 -0.71 8.31 -12.23
CA LEU A 58 -1.36 9.44 -12.91
C LEU A 58 -0.50 9.98 -14.05
N MET A 59 0.80 10.22 -13.80
CA MET A 59 1.70 10.73 -14.83
C MET A 59 1.92 9.72 -15.95
N SER A 60 1.97 8.43 -15.64
CA SER A 60 2.06 7.36 -16.65
C SER A 60 0.80 7.30 -17.50
N ALA A 61 -0.38 7.39 -16.91
CA ALA A 61 -1.66 7.46 -17.62
C ALA A 61 -1.71 8.68 -18.57
N ILE A 62 -1.34 9.87 -18.09
CA ILE A 62 -1.32 11.10 -18.90
C ILE A 62 -0.33 10.97 -20.08
N LYS A 63 0.82 10.32 -19.88
CA LYS A 63 1.83 10.08 -20.93
C LYS A 63 1.45 8.95 -21.89
N GLY A 64 0.32 8.28 -21.69
CA GLY A 64 -0.14 7.15 -22.49
C GLY A 64 0.55 5.82 -22.18
N ASN A 65 1.31 5.73 -21.07
CA ASN A 65 1.96 4.51 -20.57
C ASN A 65 1.00 3.75 -19.65
N ALA A 66 -0.08 3.23 -20.21
CA ALA A 66 -1.15 2.55 -19.49
C ALA A 66 -0.65 1.33 -18.69
N ASP A 67 0.29 0.58 -19.26
CA ASP A 67 0.87 -0.62 -18.62
C ASP A 67 1.61 -0.28 -17.32
N ILE A 68 2.33 0.85 -17.30
CA ILE A 68 3.01 1.32 -16.08
C ILE A 68 1.97 1.76 -15.04
N ALA A 69 0.90 2.47 -15.46
CA ALA A 69 -0.12 2.94 -14.53
C ALA A 69 -0.85 1.78 -13.85
N MET A 70 -1.28 0.78 -14.61
CA MET A 70 -1.99 -0.39 -14.09
C MET A 70 -1.04 -1.32 -13.32
N GLY A 71 0.13 -1.60 -13.88
CA GLY A 71 1.15 -2.47 -13.29
C GLY A 71 1.65 -1.94 -11.94
N ASN A 72 1.86 -0.62 -11.81
CA ASN A 72 2.22 0.00 -10.55
C ASN A 72 1.17 -0.26 -9.47
N VAL A 73 -0.11 -0.06 -9.75
CA VAL A 73 -1.19 -0.25 -8.76
C VAL A 73 -1.35 -1.72 -8.38
N ILE A 74 -1.42 -2.64 -9.34
CA ILE A 74 -1.58 -4.07 -9.05
C ILE A 74 -0.32 -4.61 -8.34
N GLY A 75 0.86 -4.23 -8.82
CA GLY A 75 2.13 -4.62 -8.21
C GLY A 75 2.27 -4.12 -6.78
N SER A 76 1.94 -2.84 -6.51
CA SER A 76 1.94 -2.29 -5.15
C SER A 76 0.93 -2.99 -4.24
N ASN A 77 -0.24 -3.39 -4.74
CA ASN A 77 -1.22 -4.12 -3.95
C ASN A 77 -0.73 -5.52 -3.55
N ILE A 78 -0.11 -6.24 -4.48
CA ILE A 78 0.53 -7.53 -4.21
C ILE A 78 1.69 -7.33 -3.22
N PHE A 79 2.53 -6.32 -3.43
CA PHE A 79 3.66 -5.98 -2.56
C PHE A 79 3.19 -5.64 -1.13
N ASN A 80 2.15 -4.82 -1.00
CA ASN A 80 1.60 -4.42 0.30
C ASN A 80 1.16 -5.63 1.13
N ILE A 81 0.49 -6.60 0.52
CA ILE A 81 0.02 -7.78 1.25
C ILE A 81 1.15 -8.78 1.48
N LEU A 82 1.84 -9.20 0.42
CA LEU A 82 2.79 -10.30 0.49
C LEU A 82 4.13 -9.87 1.10
N ALA A 83 4.71 -8.76 0.61
CA ALA A 83 6.01 -8.30 1.10
C ALA A 83 5.86 -7.50 2.40
N ILE A 84 5.04 -6.44 2.41
CA ILE A 84 4.94 -5.58 3.60
C ILE A 84 4.24 -6.32 4.74
N GLY A 85 3.10 -6.97 4.47
CA GLY A 85 2.42 -7.81 5.46
C GLY A 85 3.33 -8.92 5.99
N GLY A 86 4.05 -9.61 5.09
CA GLY A 86 5.01 -10.66 5.42
C GLY A 86 6.16 -10.18 6.29
N VAL A 87 6.90 -9.16 5.83
CA VAL A 87 8.06 -8.59 6.56
C VAL A 87 7.64 -8.01 7.91
N THR A 88 6.53 -7.28 7.95
CA THR A 88 6.03 -6.69 9.20
C THR A 88 5.70 -7.77 10.22
N ALA A 89 5.03 -8.86 9.81
CA ALA A 89 4.71 -10.00 10.69
C ALA A 89 5.96 -10.78 11.14
N LEU A 90 6.99 -10.86 10.30
CA LEU A 90 8.29 -11.47 10.65
C LEU A 90 8.99 -10.65 11.75
N VAL A 91 8.98 -9.33 11.63
CA VAL A 91 9.58 -8.41 12.61
C VAL A 91 8.80 -8.44 13.93
N ALA A 92 7.49 -8.25 13.87
CA ALA A 92 6.61 -8.31 15.02
C ALA A 92 5.25 -8.91 14.62
N PRO A 93 4.72 -9.91 15.37
CA PRO A 93 3.40 -10.46 15.11
C PRO A 93 2.33 -9.36 15.06
N ILE A 94 1.43 -9.42 14.06
CA ILE A 94 0.43 -8.40 13.81
C ILE A 94 -0.92 -8.85 14.36
N THR A 95 -1.43 -8.16 15.36
CA THR A 95 -2.79 -8.39 15.86
C THR A 95 -3.80 -7.68 14.96
N ILE A 96 -4.85 -8.39 14.54
CA ILE A 96 -5.92 -7.86 13.69
C ILE A 96 -7.21 -7.81 14.50
N THR A 97 -7.88 -6.67 14.51
CA THR A 97 -9.14 -6.51 15.25
C THR A 97 -10.27 -7.26 14.55
N GLN A 98 -11.31 -7.61 15.33
CA GLN A 98 -12.51 -8.26 14.80
C GLN A 98 -13.24 -7.34 13.78
N SER A 99 -13.17 -6.04 13.98
CA SER A 99 -13.70 -5.05 13.03
C SER A 99 -13.00 -5.18 11.69
N THR A 100 -11.66 -5.15 11.69
CA THR A 100 -10.82 -5.24 10.49
C THR A 100 -11.11 -6.51 9.69
N ILE A 101 -11.27 -7.65 10.36
CA ILE A 101 -11.60 -8.92 9.70
C ILE A 101 -12.98 -8.87 9.05
N ARG A 102 -13.96 -8.22 9.69
CA ARG A 102 -15.36 -8.23 9.23
C ARG A 102 -15.70 -7.13 8.24
N ARG A 103 -14.90 -6.07 8.17
CA ARG A 103 -15.23 -4.85 7.42
C ARG A 103 -14.12 -4.43 6.46
N GLU A 104 -12.93 -4.11 6.97
CA GLU A 104 -11.87 -3.50 6.17
C GLU A 104 -11.24 -4.50 5.19
N ILE A 105 -10.92 -5.72 5.64
CA ILE A 105 -10.38 -6.78 4.75
C ILE A 105 -11.40 -7.19 3.68
N PRO A 106 -12.70 -7.43 3.98
CA PRO A 106 -13.70 -7.67 2.95
C PRO A 106 -13.87 -6.51 1.97
N LEU A 107 -13.77 -5.26 2.43
CA LEU A 107 -13.83 -4.09 1.55
C LEU A 107 -12.61 -4.01 0.62
N MET A 108 -11.42 -4.33 1.11
CA MET A 108 -10.22 -4.47 0.30
C MET A 108 -10.37 -5.58 -0.75
N LEU A 109 -10.87 -6.75 -0.37
CA LEU A 109 -11.14 -7.84 -1.30
C LEU A 109 -12.21 -7.45 -2.33
N LEU A 110 -13.25 -6.74 -1.91
CA LEU A 110 -14.25 -6.19 -2.82
C LEU A 110 -13.61 -5.22 -3.84
N SER A 111 -12.66 -4.37 -3.41
CA SER A 111 -11.97 -3.49 -4.35
C SER A 111 -11.19 -4.26 -5.42
N PHE A 112 -10.55 -5.38 -5.05
CA PHE A 112 -9.86 -6.27 -6.00
C PHE A 112 -10.82 -6.89 -7.02
N LEU A 113 -11.96 -7.39 -6.54
CA LEU A 113 -13.00 -7.97 -7.40
C LEU A 113 -13.63 -6.92 -8.31
N VAL A 114 -13.96 -5.73 -7.78
CA VAL A 114 -14.50 -4.63 -8.58
C VAL A 114 -13.52 -4.25 -9.68
N LEU A 115 -12.23 -4.07 -9.34
CA LEU A 115 -11.22 -3.77 -10.35
C LEU A 115 -11.13 -4.87 -11.41
N PHE A 116 -11.12 -6.15 -11.00
CA PHE A 116 -11.07 -7.27 -11.94
C PHE A 116 -12.27 -7.25 -12.92
N PHE A 117 -13.50 -7.06 -12.43
CA PHE A 117 -14.68 -7.02 -13.27
C PHE A 117 -14.71 -5.81 -14.20
N LEU A 118 -14.30 -4.63 -13.73
CA LEU A 118 -14.22 -3.42 -14.56
C LEU A 118 -13.06 -3.47 -15.58
N SER A 119 -12.04 -4.29 -15.33
CA SER A 119 -10.85 -4.39 -16.17
C SER A 119 -10.94 -5.42 -17.29
N TYR A 120 -11.95 -6.30 -17.28
CA TYR A 120 -12.07 -7.42 -18.23
C TYR A 120 -13.35 -7.35 -19.06
N ASP A 121 -13.55 -6.24 -19.78
CA ASP A 121 -14.67 -6.04 -20.71
C ASP A 121 -14.82 -7.16 -21.72
N THR A 122 -13.71 -7.68 -22.27
CA THR A 122 -13.71 -8.76 -23.25
C THR A 122 -14.33 -10.05 -22.73
N ILE A 123 -14.31 -10.29 -21.41
CA ILE A 123 -14.90 -11.46 -20.78
C ILE A 123 -16.37 -11.20 -20.43
N PHE A 124 -16.69 -10.00 -19.91
CA PHE A 124 -17.98 -9.71 -19.30
C PHE A 124 -18.95 -8.96 -20.22
N ALA A 125 -18.48 -8.25 -21.26
CA ALA A 125 -19.33 -7.55 -22.21
C ALA A 125 -20.09 -8.46 -23.19
N GLY A 126 -19.86 -9.77 -23.17
CA GLY A 126 -20.48 -10.73 -24.05
C GLY A 126 -20.06 -10.53 -25.52
N THR A 127 -20.99 -10.93 -26.49
CA THR A 127 -20.70 -10.87 -27.93
C THR A 127 -20.71 -9.45 -28.53
N ALA A 128 -20.80 -8.41 -27.77
CA ALA A 128 -20.94 -7.01 -28.20
C ALA A 128 -19.64 -6.29 -28.58
N GLY A 129 -18.65 -7.01 -29.11
CA GLY A 129 -17.65 -6.39 -29.98
C GLY A 129 -16.55 -5.55 -29.32
N THR A 130 -16.34 -5.59 -28.01
CA THR A 130 -15.14 -5.00 -27.39
C THR A 130 -13.94 -5.93 -27.60
N THR A 131 -12.94 -5.44 -28.33
CA THR A 131 -11.71 -6.19 -28.63
C THR A 131 -10.59 -5.89 -27.65
N GLU A 132 -10.76 -4.89 -26.80
CA GLU A 132 -9.73 -4.40 -25.86
C GLU A 132 -10.33 -4.24 -24.46
N ASN A 133 -9.53 -4.55 -23.44
CA ASN A 133 -9.83 -4.29 -22.06
C ASN A 133 -9.38 -2.85 -21.73
N ILE A 134 -10.32 -2.00 -21.31
CA ILE A 134 -10.03 -0.58 -21.04
C ILE A 134 -10.75 -0.16 -19.76
N LEU A 135 -10.00 0.33 -18.79
CA LEU A 135 -10.60 1.02 -17.66
C LEU A 135 -11.00 2.44 -18.10
N SER A 136 -12.29 2.62 -18.39
CA SER A 136 -12.87 3.82 -18.96
C SER A 136 -13.03 4.95 -17.91
N ARG A 137 -13.36 6.17 -18.37
CA ARG A 137 -13.67 7.29 -17.48
C ARG A 137 -14.89 7.03 -16.59
N GLY A 138 -15.91 6.35 -17.12
CA GLY A 138 -17.10 6.00 -16.34
C GLY A 138 -16.79 5.03 -15.22
N GLU A 139 -15.93 4.06 -15.48
CA GLU A 139 -15.46 3.12 -14.46
C GLU A 139 -14.54 3.81 -13.45
N GLY A 140 -13.69 4.76 -13.89
CA GLY A 140 -12.93 5.62 -12.99
C GLY A 140 -13.80 6.39 -12.02
N LEU A 141 -14.87 7.02 -12.51
CA LEU A 141 -15.86 7.69 -11.66
C LEU A 141 -16.57 6.71 -10.71
N THR A 142 -16.82 5.48 -11.15
CA THR A 142 -17.39 4.43 -10.29
C THR A 142 -16.43 4.06 -9.16
N LEU A 143 -15.13 3.90 -9.45
CA LEU A 143 -14.10 3.67 -8.43
C LEU A 143 -14.03 4.83 -7.43
N LEU A 144 -14.09 6.08 -7.89
CA LEU A 144 -14.14 7.26 -7.01
C LEU A 144 -15.42 7.29 -6.16
N GLY A 145 -16.55 6.80 -6.70
CA GLY A 145 -17.78 6.62 -5.91
C GLY A 145 -17.58 5.63 -4.77
N PHE A 146 -16.94 4.49 -5.02
CA PHE A 146 -16.55 3.54 -3.97
C PHE A 146 -15.57 4.13 -2.97
N PHE A 147 -14.63 4.97 -3.43
CA PHE A 147 -13.71 5.69 -2.54
C PHE A 147 -14.44 6.63 -1.57
N LEU A 148 -15.45 7.37 -2.04
CA LEU A 148 -16.28 8.21 -1.19
C LEU A 148 -17.07 7.39 -0.15
N ILE A 149 -17.60 6.23 -0.54
CA ILE A 149 -18.25 5.29 0.39
C ILE A 149 -17.25 4.83 1.45
N PHE A 150 -16.04 4.44 1.03
CA PHE A 150 -14.98 4.05 1.96
C PHE A 150 -14.63 5.16 2.94
N LEU A 151 -14.46 6.40 2.48
CA LEU A 151 -14.16 7.54 3.36
C LEU A 151 -15.29 7.80 4.35
N THR A 152 -16.55 7.86 3.88
CA THR A 152 -17.71 8.10 4.76
C THR A 152 -17.85 7.00 5.80
N TYR A 153 -17.68 5.74 5.41
CA TYR A 153 -17.64 4.61 6.32
C TYR A 153 -16.52 4.77 7.37
N THR A 154 -15.29 5.06 6.92
CA THR A 154 -14.13 5.18 7.81
C THR A 154 -14.30 6.31 8.83
N PHE A 155 -14.85 7.45 8.41
CA PHE A 155 -15.15 8.56 9.33
C PHE A 155 -16.34 8.26 10.25
N ALA A 156 -17.31 7.46 9.84
CA ALA A 156 -18.41 7.04 10.69
C ALA A 156 -17.90 6.16 11.84
N ILE A 157 -17.08 5.15 11.56
CA ILE A 157 -16.50 4.28 12.60
C ILE A 157 -15.51 5.01 13.51
N ALA A 158 -14.91 6.12 13.03
CA ALA A 158 -14.00 6.91 13.84
C ALA A 158 -14.69 7.52 15.07
N LYS A 159 -15.99 7.80 14.96
CA LYS A 159 -16.81 8.37 16.06
C LYS A 159 -17.37 7.33 17.02
N ASP A 160 -17.52 6.09 16.55
CA ASP A 160 -18.13 4.99 17.30
C ASP A 160 -17.08 4.07 17.94
N ALA A 161 -15.81 4.49 18.01
CA ALA A 161 -14.76 3.70 18.64
C ALA A 161 -15.11 3.51 20.13
N PRO A 162 -15.47 2.28 20.60
CA PRO A 162 -15.68 2.05 22.01
C PRO A 162 -14.38 2.34 22.76
N ASP A 163 -14.49 2.80 24.00
CA ASP A 163 -13.37 2.78 24.94
C ASP A 163 -12.84 1.34 24.99
N ASP A 164 -11.75 1.08 24.27
CA ASP A 164 -11.11 -0.23 24.29
C ASP A 164 -10.46 -0.39 25.68
N PRO A 165 -10.91 -1.35 26.51
CA PRO A 165 -10.31 -1.59 27.82
C PRO A 165 -8.83 -1.99 27.72
N HIS A 166 -8.35 -2.35 26.52
CA HIS A 166 -6.97 -2.68 26.21
C HIS A 166 -6.24 -1.54 25.47
N ALA A 167 -6.89 -0.36 25.32
CA ALA A 167 -6.21 0.82 24.80
C ALA A 167 -4.97 1.07 25.66
N ASP A 168 -3.83 1.15 24.99
CA ASP A 168 -2.53 1.34 25.62
C ASP A 168 -2.56 2.64 26.45
N HIS A 169 -2.70 2.51 27.79
CA HIS A 169 -2.74 3.63 28.75
C HIS A 169 -1.37 4.33 28.90
N THR A 170 -0.49 4.18 27.91
CA THR A 170 0.74 4.96 27.89
C THR A 170 0.39 6.45 27.91
N PRO A 171 1.00 7.24 28.78
CA PRO A 171 0.71 8.67 28.89
C PRO A 171 0.86 9.35 27.52
N ILE A 172 -0.18 10.07 27.09
CA ILE A 172 -0.12 10.85 25.85
C ILE A 172 0.98 11.89 26.04
N ARG A 173 2.04 11.82 25.23
CA ARG A 173 3.09 12.83 25.27
C ARG A 173 2.48 14.18 24.92
N PRO A 174 2.70 15.23 25.71
CA PRO A 174 2.06 16.53 25.57
C PRO A 174 2.68 17.35 24.43
N TYR A 175 2.77 16.76 23.23
CA TYR A 175 3.27 17.50 22.07
C TYR A 175 2.23 18.54 21.65
N PRO A 176 2.60 19.80 21.37
CA PRO A 176 1.69 20.78 20.79
C PRO A 176 1.24 20.33 19.39
N LEU A 177 0.03 20.76 18.96
CA LEU A 177 -0.57 20.31 17.69
C LEU A 177 0.35 20.59 16.47
N TRP A 178 0.98 21.76 16.44
CA TRP A 178 1.89 22.11 15.35
C TRP A 178 3.08 21.15 15.22
N LEU A 179 3.57 20.60 16.34
CA LEU A 179 4.67 19.63 16.32
C LEU A 179 4.19 18.26 15.81
N LEU A 180 2.95 17.85 16.12
CA LEU A 180 2.35 16.63 15.56
C LEU A 180 2.17 16.75 14.05
N ILE A 181 1.69 17.93 13.59
CA ILE A 181 1.60 18.21 12.15
C ILE A 181 2.98 18.17 11.50
N LEU A 182 3.98 18.75 12.14
CA LEU A 182 5.37 18.71 11.66
C LEU A 182 5.91 17.27 11.59
N PHE A 183 5.61 16.42 12.57
CA PHE A 183 6.00 15.01 12.56
C PHE A 183 5.32 14.25 11.41
N ILE A 184 4.04 14.48 11.16
CA ILE A 184 3.28 13.84 10.07
C ILE A 184 3.81 14.33 8.72
N VAL A 185 3.78 15.63 8.47
CA VAL A 185 4.17 16.22 7.18
C VAL A 185 5.67 16.04 6.93
N GLY A 186 6.51 16.33 7.91
CA GLY A 186 7.96 16.15 7.83
C GLY A 186 8.35 14.68 7.66
N GLY A 187 7.63 13.77 8.34
CA GLY A 187 7.79 12.32 8.18
C GLY A 187 7.45 11.86 6.78
N LEU A 188 6.31 12.31 6.22
CA LEU A 188 5.91 12.01 4.83
C LEU A 188 6.93 12.56 3.83
N VAL A 189 7.35 13.80 3.97
CA VAL A 189 8.37 14.41 3.11
C VAL A 189 9.67 13.60 3.18
N ALA A 190 10.12 13.23 4.38
CA ALA A 190 11.33 12.43 4.55
C ALA A 190 11.20 11.04 3.91
N LEU A 191 10.03 10.39 4.01
CA LEU A 191 9.75 9.09 3.36
C LEU A 191 9.81 9.20 1.84
N VAL A 192 9.14 10.20 1.25
CA VAL A 192 9.09 10.38 -0.22
C VAL A 192 10.48 10.71 -0.77
N TYR A 193 11.15 11.71 -0.21
CA TYR A 193 12.50 12.08 -0.67
C TYR A 193 13.55 11.01 -0.34
N GLY A 194 13.42 10.35 0.80
CA GLY A 194 14.29 9.23 1.17
C GLY A 194 14.12 8.05 0.24
N GLY A 195 12.88 7.73 -0.15
CA GLY A 195 12.55 6.70 -1.14
C GLY A 195 13.14 7.03 -2.51
N ASP A 196 12.96 8.26 -3.00
CA ASP A 196 13.52 8.71 -4.29
C ASP A 196 15.05 8.65 -4.31
N LEU A 197 15.72 9.13 -3.26
CA LEU A 197 17.16 9.03 -3.11
C LEU A 197 17.64 7.57 -3.08
N PHE A 198 16.94 6.71 -2.34
CA PHE A 198 17.27 5.29 -2.26
C PHE A 198 17.18 4.64 -3.64
N VAL A 199 16.04 4.80 -4.34
CA VAL A 199 15.77 4.17 -5.64
C VAL A 199 16.75 4.69 -6.71
N SER A 200 16.92 5.99 -6.82
CA SER A 200 17.79 6.58 -7.84
C SER A 200 19.24 6.18 -7.65
N SER A 201 19.71 6.19 -6.40
CA SER A 201 21.09 5.79 -6.06
C SER A 201 21.32 4.29 -6.23
N ALA A 202 20.37 3.44 -5.77
CA ALA A 202 20.45 2.00 -5.96
C ALA A 202 20.46 1.63 -7.44
N SER A 203 19.63 2.29 -8.26
CA SER A 203 19.61 2.11 -9.71
C SER A 203 20.93 2.52 -10.36
N SER A 204 21.52 3.65 -9.96
CA SER A 204 22.83 4.10 -10.44
C SER A 204 23.95 3.10 -10.11
N ILE A 205 23.95 2.60 -8.87
CA ILE A 205 24.89 1.57 -8.43
C ILE A 205 24.71 0.28 -9.25
N ALA A 206 23.46 -0.19 -9.42
CA ALA A 206 23.14 -1.40 -10.19
C ALA A 206 23.60 -1.31 -11.65
N ARG A 207 23.41 -0.13 -12.29
CA ARG A 207 23.96 0.13 -13.64
C ARG A 207 25.47 0.03 -13.69
N THR A 208 26.17 0.52 -12.67
CA THR A 208 27.64 0.42 -12.57
C THR A 208 28.10 -1.04 -12.52
N PHE A 209 27.29 -1.94 -11.95
CA PHE A 209 27.52 -3.39 -11.94
C PHE A 209 27.02 -4.11 -13.21
N GLY A 210 26.55 -3.38 -14.24
CA GLY A 210 26.13 -3.94 -15.52
C GLY A 210 24.74 -4.60 -15.49
N MET A 211 23.91 -4.29 -14.50
CA MET A 211 22.52 -4.79 -14.46
C MET A 211 21.68 -4.12 -15.55
N SER A 212 20.76 -4.88 -16.17
CA SER A 212 19.88 -4.36 -17.23
C SER A 212 18.85 -3.37 -16.67
N GLU A 213 18.43 -2.41 -17.51
CA GLU A 213 17.38 -1.44 -17.16
C GLU A 213 16.06 -2.15 -16.80
N SER A 214 15.75 -3.24 -17.50
CA SER A 214 14.57 -4.05 -17.20
C SER A 214 14.63 -4.66 -15.81
N PHE A 215 15.79 -5.22 -15.42
CA PHE A 215 15.99 -5.76 -14.07
C PHE A 215 15.87 -4.68 -13.02
N ILE A 216 16.49 -3.51 -13.22
CA ILE A 216 16.44 -2.36 -12.30
C ILE A 216 14.98 -1.89 -12.13
N GLY A 217 14.25 -1.74 -13.25
CA GLY A 217 12.86 -1.30 -13.24
C GLY A 217 11.94 -2.26 -12.48
N LEU A 218 12.07 -3.57 -12.75
CA LEU A 218 11.21 -4.59 -12.15
C LEU A 218 11.48 -4.83 -10.66
N THR A 219 12.70 -4.59 -10.20
CA THR A 219 13.08 -4.90 -8.81
C THR A 219 13.23 -3.64 -7.97
N ILE A 220 14.17 -2.77 -8.30
CA ILE A 220 14.54 -1.62 -7.47
C ILE A 220 13.48 -0.53 -7.53
N VAL A 221 13.02 -0.18 -8.74
CA VAL A 221 12.06 0.90 -8.92
C VAL A 221 10.67 0.46 -8.46
N ALA A 222 10.23 -0.74 -8.84
CA ALA A 222 8.91 -1.25 -8.45
C ALA A 222 8.73 -1.41 -6.93
N ALA A 223 9.77 -1.91 -6.23
CA ALA A 223 9.73 -1.97 -4.77
C ALA A 223 9.88 -0.59 -4.11
N GLY A 224 10.52 0.35 -4.81
CA GLY A 224 10.92 1.63 -4.25
C GLY A 224 9.78 2.58 -3.95
N THR A 225 8.73 2.60 -4.76
CA THR A 225 7.55 3.43 -4.52
C THR A 225 6.81 3.01 -3.26
N SER A 226 6.83 1.72 -2.93
CA SER A 226 6.17 1.17 -1.73
C SER A 226 7.12 1.04 -0.51
N LEU A 227 8.33 1.61 -0.56
CA LEU A 227 9.22 1.69 0.61
C LEU A 227 8.64 2.53 1.76
N PRO A 228 7.94 3.65 1.51
CA PRO A 228 7.26 4.40 2.56
C PRO A 228 6.27 3.54 3.35
N GLU A 229 5.45 2.75 2.66
CA GLU A 229 4.49 1.82 3.26
C GLU A 229 5.19 0.75 4.09
N LEU A 230 6.24 0.13 3.55
CA LEU A 230 7.03 -0.89 4.25
C LEU A 230 7.63 -0.33 5.53
N ALA A 231 8.34 0.79 5.43
CA ALA A 231 9.02 1.42 6.56
C ALA A 231 8.03 1.83 7.66
N THR A 232 6.89 2.41 7.26
CA THR A 232 5.86 2.88 8.19
C THR A 232 5.16 1.71 8.89
N SER A 233 4.81 0.64 8.15
CA SER A 233 4.16 -0.55 8.73
C SER A 233 5.09 -1.27 9.70
N VAL A 234 6.37 -1.43 9.35
CA VAL A 234 7.38 -2.02 10.25
C VAL A 234 7.60 -1.13 11.47
N ALA A 235 7.73 0.19 11.30
CA ALA A 235 7.91 1.13 12.42
C ALA A 235 6.70 1.11 13.37
N ALA A 236 5.48 1.05 12.85
CA ALA A 236 4.25 0.93 13.65
C ALA A 236 4.23 -0.37 14.45
N ALA A 237 4.55 -1.51 13.81
CA ALA A 237 4.60 -2.80 14.46
C ALA A 237 5.66 -2.84 15.59
N LEU A 238 6.86 -2.30 15.35
CA LEU A 238 7.92 -2.18 16.36
C LEU A 238 7.51 -1.28 17.54
N LYS A 239 6.69 -0.26 17.30
CA LYS A 239 6.11 0.61 18.33
C LYS A 239 4.89 0.00 19.03
N LYS A 240 4.59 -1.28 18.79
CA LYS A 240 3.42 -1.98 19.33
C LYS A 240 2.09 -1.32 18.93
N GLN A 241 2.01 -0.83 17.70
CA GLN A 241 0.83 -0.21 17.09
C GLN A 241 0.39 -1.01 15.86
N PRO A 242 0.03 -2.30 16.02
CA PRO A 242 -0.31 -3.18 14.89
C PRO A 242 -1.50 -2.68 14.08
N GLU A 243 -2.43 -1.95 14.70
CA GLU A 243 -3.59 -1.38 14.02
C GLU A 243 -3.20 -0.33 12.97
N ILE A 244 -2.18 0.49 13.23
CA ILE A 244 -1.65 1.44 12.23
C ILE A 244 -1.00 0.66 11.08
N ALA A 245 -0.24 -0.40 11.39
CA ALA A 245 0.40 -1.22 10.36
C ALA A 245 -0.64 -1.90 9.46
N VAL A 246 -1.67 -2.54 10.05
CA VAL A 246 -2.77 -3.17 9.29
C VAL A 246 -3.57 -2.13 8.52
N GLY A 247 -3.89 -1.00 9.18
CA GLY A 247 -4.60 0.11 8.54
C GLY A 247 -3.84 0.66 7.33
N ASN A 248 -2.51 0.82 7.44
CA ASN A 248 -1.68 1.23 6.31
C ASN A 248 -1.71 0.19 5.18
N ILE A 249 -1.49 -1.10 5.46
CA ILE A 249 -1.51 -2.17 4.46
C ILE A 249 -2.87 -2.22 3.75
N VAL A 250 -3.96 -2.34 4.51
CA VAL A 250 -5.32 -2.46 3.94
C VAL A 250 -5.76 -1.16 3.28
N GLY A 251 -5.47 -0.02 3.91
CA GLY A 251 -5.80 1.30 3.40
C GLY A 251 -5.10 1.59 2.07
N SER A 252 -3.79 1.40 1.98
CA SER A 252 -3.04 1.62 0.73
C SER A 252 -3.56 0.76 -0.42
N ASN A 253 -3.99 -0.48 -0.16
CA ASN A 253 -4.61 -1.32 -1.20
C ASN A 253 -5.94 -0.72 -1.71
N ILE A 254 -6.78 -0.21 -0.82
CA ILE A 254 -8.06 0.43 -1.17
C ILE A 254 -7.79 1.76 -1.90
N PHE A 255 -6.84 2.58 -1.41
CA PHE A 255 -6.45 3.84 -2.05
C PHE A 255 -5.91 3.61 -3.46
N ASN A 256 -5.04 2.64 -3.64
CA ASN A 256 -4.46 2.31 -4.93
C ASN A 256 -5.53 2.01 -5.98
N ILE A 257 -6.56 1.26 -5.63
CA ILE A 257 -7.63 0.91 -6.56
C ILE A 257 -8.65 2.04 -6.69
N PHE A 258 -9.26 2.44 -5.58
CA PHE A 258 -10.42 3.33 -5.67
C PHE A 258 -10.02 4.78 -5.94
N LEU A 259 -8.92 5.27 -5.36
CA LEU A 259 -8.48 6.64 -5.59
C LEU A 259 -7.53 6.74 -6.78
N ILE A 260 -6.42 5.98 -6.77
CA ILE A 260 -5.34 6.18 -7.76
C ILE A 260 -5.82 5.79 -9.15
N LEU A 261 -6.36 4.58 -9.33
CA LEU A 261 -6.93 4.20 -10.63
C LEU A 261 -8.20 5.00 -10.94
N GLY A 262 -9.02 5.31 -9.95
CA GLY A 262 -10.20 6.14 -10.13
C GLY A 262 -9.88 7.50 -10.71
N VAL A 263 -8.90 8.22 -10.14
CA VAL A 263 -8.43 9.52 -10.66
C VAL A 263 -7.77 9.36 -12.02
N SER A 264 -6.83 8.41 -12.15
CA SER A 264 -6.04 8.23 -13.35
C SER A 264 -6.90 7.87 -14.55
N SER A 265 -7.85 6.92 -14.42
CA SER A 265 -8.74 6.51 -15.51
C SER A 265 -9.83 7.55 -15.83
N THR A 266 -10.26 8.35 -14.86
CA THR A 266 -11.17 9.49 -15.10
C THR A 266 -10.51 10.55 -15.98
N ILE A 267 -9.22 10.84 -15.75
CA ILE A 267 -8.45 11.80 -16.55
C ILE A 267 -8.11 11.21 -17.92
N THR A 268 -7.56 9.99 -17.94
CA THR A 268 -7.15 9.29 -19.17
C THR A 268 -7.54 7.83 -19.07
N PRO A 269 -8.41 7.29 -19.98
CA PRO A 269 -8.73 5.86 -20.00
C PRO A 269 -7.47 5.02 -20.08
N ILE A 270 -7.41 3.95 -19.27
CA ILE A 270 -6.24 3.10 -19.12
C ILE A 270 -6.49 1.77 -19.85
N ARG A 271 -5.71 1.50 -20.92
CA ARG A 271 -5.73 0.20 -21.59
C ARG A 271 -5.03 -0.83 -20.72
N ILE A 272 -5.59 -2.05 -20.68
CA ILE A 272 -5.03 -3.15 -19.90
C ILE A 272 -4.30 -4.08 -20.85
N GLY A 273 -3.01 -3.86 -21.01
CA GLY A 273 -2.16 -4.62 -21.95
C GLY A 273 -1.02 -5.37 -21.26
N GLY A 274 -0.31 -4.70 -20.36
CA GLY A 274 0.88 -5.26 -19.69
C GLY A 274 0.59 -6.08 -18.42
N VAL A 275 -0.67 -6.10 -17.97
CA VAL A 275 -1.10 -6.85 -16.79
C VAL A 275 -1.97 -8.02 -17.22
N THR A 276 -1.67 -9.20 -16.69
CA THR A 276 -2.36 -10.45 -17.05
C THR A 276 -3.43 -10.83 -16.03
N ALA A 277 -4.34 -11.75 -16.41
CA ALA A 277 -5.32 -12.32 -15.47
C ALA A 277 -4.64 -12.97 -14.25
N LEU A 278 -3.41 -13.51 -14.43
CA LEU A 278 -2.66 -14.10 -13.33
C LEU A 278 -2.31 -13.07 -12.26
N ASP A 279 -1.92 -11.84 -12.66
CA ASP A 279 -1.57 -10.78 -11.71
C ASP A 279 -2.76 -10.39 -10.84
N PHE A 280 -3.97 -10.31 -11.44
CA PHE A 280 -5.21 -10.11 -10.69
C PHE A 280 -5.51 -11.29 -9.77
N LEU A 281 -5.31 -12.53 -10.23
CA LEU A 281 -5.52 -13.73 -9.41
C LEU A 281 -4.55 -13.76 -8.23
N VAL A 282 -3.28 -13.40 -8.43
CA VAL A 282 -2.28 -13.30 -7.35
C VAL A 282 -2.67 -12.21 -6.35
N MET A 283 -3.13 -11.06 -6.83
CA MET A 283 -3.62 -9.97 -5.97
C MET A 283 -4.81 -10.43 -5.10
N ILE A 284 -5.81 -11.07 -5.71
CA ILE A 284 -6.98 -11.59 -4.98
C ILE A 284 -6.56 -12.72 -4.03
N ALA A 285 -5.73 -13.65 -4.47
CA ALA A 285 -5.24 -14.76 -3.67
C ALA A 285 -4.44 -14.26 -2.46
N SER A 286 -3.61 -13.22 -2.62
CA SER A 286 -2.86 -12.60 -1.51
C SER A 286 -3.79 -12.02 -0.45
N GLY A 287 -4.85 -11.32 -0.87
CA GLY A 287 -5.87 -10.79 0.03
C GLY A 287 -6.65 -11.90 0.76
N LEU A 288 -7.02 -12.97 0.04
CA LEU A 288 -7.67 -14.13 0.63
C LEU A 288 -6.75 -14.86 1.62
N MET A 289 -5.45 -14.94 1.33
CA MET A 289 -4.44 -15.53 2.21
C MET A 289 -4.30 -14.71 3.50
N LEU A 290 -4.23 -13.38 3.40
CA LEU A 290 -4.23 -12.48 4.56
C LEU A 290 -5.48 -12.68 5.42
N CYS A 291 -6.66 -12.73 4.80
CA CYS A 291 -7.93 -12.99 5.47
C CYS A 291 -7.94 -14.36 6.16
N SER A 292 -7.47 -15.39 5.46
CA SER A 292 -7.41 -16.76 5.99
C SER A 292 -6.50 -16.86 7.22
N PHE A 293 -5.34 -16.23 7.20
CA PHE A 293 -4.44 -16.19 8.36
C PHE A 293 -5.05 -15.46 9.54
N ALA A 294 -5.81 -14.38 9.28
CA ALA A 294 -6.50 -13.64 10.33
C ALA A 294 -7.65 -14.44 10.99
N VAL A 295 -8.33 -15.33 10.22
CA VAL A 295 -9.56 -16.02 10.65
C VAL A 295 -9.30 -17.46 11.09
N LEU A 296 -8.62 -18.27 10.24
CA LEU A 296 -8.58 -19.73 10.41
C LEU A 296 -7.70 -20.19 11.56
N PHE A 297 -6.64 -19.47 11.87
CA PHE A 297 -5.75 -19.84 12.96
C PHE A 297 -6.18 -19.30 14.32
N GLY A 298 -7.38 -18.73 14.41
CA GLY A 298 -8.21 -18.54 15.62
C GLY A 298 -7.73 -17.47 16.63
N GLN A 299 -6.57 -16.84 16.40
CA GLN A 299 -6.00 -15.90 17.36
C GLN A 299 -6.04 -14.44 16.89
N ARG A 300 -6.53 -14.18 15.69
CA ARG A 300 -6.51 -12.84 15.08
C ARG A 300 -5.10 -12.21 15.08
N ILE A 301 -4.07 -13.04 14.99
CA ILE A 301 -2.67 -12.63 14.99
C ILE A 301 -2.00 -13.30 13.80
N ILE A 302 -1.42 -12.50 12.92
CA ILE A 302 -0.49 -13.01 11.90
C ILE A 302 0.86 -13.19 12.59
N LYS A 303 1.26 -14.43 12.77
CA LYS A 303 2.51 -14.82 13.41
C LYS A 303 3.66 -14.77 12.40
N ARG A 304 4.88 -14.94 12.90
CA ARG A 304 6.09 -14.98 12.05
C ARG A 304 6.04 -16.08 10.98
N GLY A 305 5.40 -17.23 11.26
CA GLY A 305 5.26 -18.33 10.30
C GLY A 305 4.39 -17.94 9.10
N GLU A 306 3.21 -17.33 9.36
CA GLU A 306 2.34 -16.82 8.31
C GLU A 306 3.00 -15.64 7.58
N GLY A 307 3.75 -14.79 8.30
CA GLY A 307 4.56 -13.74 7.70
C GLY A 307 5.61 -14.26 6.74
N ALA A 308 6.29 -15.37 7.11
CA ALA A 308 7.25 -16.03 6.23
C ALA A 308 6.58 -16.58 4.95
N ILE A 309 5.38 -17.17 5.08
CA ILE A 309 4.62 -17.67 3.92
C ILE A 309 4.25 -16.52 2.98
N LEU A 310 3.76 -15.39 3.51
CA LEU A 310 3.47 -14.19 2.71
C LEU A 310 4.73 -13.71 1.97
N ALA A 311 5.84 -13.52 2.67
CA ALA A 311 7.10 -13.05 2.08
C ALA A 311 7.65 -14.02 1.01
N LEU A 312 7.57 -15.31 1.24
CA LEU A 312 7.94 -16.33 0.25
C LEU A 312 7.01 -16.30 -0.96
N GLY A 313 5.71 -16.05 -0.76
CA GLY A 313 4.75 -15.84 -1.84
C GLY A 313 5.15 -14.65 -2.73
N PHE A 314 5.61 -13.55 -2.14
CA PHE A 314 6.13 -12.41 -2.91
C PHE A 314 7.39 -12.78 -3.71
N ILE A 315 8.33 -13.48 -3.09
CA ILE A 315 9.55 -13.93 -3.77
C ILE A 315 9.19 -14.83 -4.95
N ALA A 316 8.29 -15.80 -4.75
CA ALA A 316 7.85 -16.72 -5.82
C ALA A 316 7.19 -15.96 -6.97
N TYR A 317 6.33 -14.99 -6.68
CA TYR A 317 5.72 -14.13 -7.70
C TYR A 317 6.75 -13.29 -8.45
N THR A 318 7.71 -12.69 -7.74
CA THR A 318 8.79 -11.91 -8.37
C THR A 318 9.67 -12.78 -9.28
N VAL A 319 10.03 -13.99 -8.84
CA VAL A 319 10.77 -14.96 -9.67
C VAL A 319 9.96 -15.32 -10.92
N TYR A 320 8.66 -15.56 -10.77
CA TYR A 320 7.78 -15.83 -11.92
C TYR A 320 7.83 -14.66 -12.93
N LEU A 321 7.69 -13.41 -12.47
CA LEU A 321 7.74 -12.23 -13.36
C LEU A 321 9.10 -12.13 -14.11
N ILE A 322 10.21 -12.38 -13.41
CA ILE A 322 11.55 -12.34 -14.01
C ILE A 322 11.71 -13.44 -15.07
N MET A 323 11.07 -14.60 -14.90
CA MET A 323 11.12 -15.70 -15.87
C MET A 323 10.26 -15.43 -17.13
N GLN A 324 9.36 -14.45 -17.10
CA GLN A 324 8.51 -14.04 -18.24
C GLN A 324 9.18 -12.97 -19.12
N LEU A 325 10.27 -12.35 -18.65
CA LEU A 325 11.10 -11.38 -19.41
C LEU A 325 12.06 -12.06 -20.37
#